data_43cf2e70bf7fa92a0b3e5b5a23ab7791
#
_entry.id   43cf2e70bf7fa92a0b3e5b5a23ab7791
#
_cell.length_a   1.000
_cell.length_b   1.000
_cell.length_c   1.000
_cell.angle_alpha   90.00
_cell.angle_beta   90.00
_cell.angle_gamma   90.00
#
_symmetry.space_group_name_H-M   'P 1'
#
loop_
_entity.id
_entity.type
_entity.pdbx_description
1 polymer ?
#
loop_
_entity_poly.entity_id
_entity_poly.type
_entity_poly.pdbx_seq_one_letter_code
_entity_poly.pdbx_strand_id
1 'polypeptide(L)'
;MSISETIDNQTTEPVHEVTIFAEPLFHIGPESGGLNVTNSLLTSWLAVFIILIFSLIIKLNLKKIPNKLQHIFEILLEGALSLCDQVTNDRKITEKIFPLVFAIFIFILINNWIGIFPFIGSVGYILNEGTYSVFVPFFRGGTADINTTLTLGLISVIGSNVFGIVTLGLWKTLNKYVKLEELGSIVKKVRKDPSVLIVAPISFFVGIIEFIGEVAKIASLSFRLFGNIFAGEVLLSSMAAIFAFVLPTPFLFLEVFIGLIQALIFSLLSAVYFTIAAQDHGEHEESHIEKHDEKLVNV
;
A
#
# COMPACT_ATOMS: atom_id res chain seq x y z
N MET A 1 -8.52 -24.59 60.66
CA MET A 1 -8.17 -23.21 60.32
C MET A 1 -7.60 -23.23 58.90
N SER A 2 -8.47 -22.93 57.94
CA SER A 2 -8.26 -23.22 56.51
C SER A 2 -7.48 -22.10 55.81
N ILE A 3 -6.46 -22.50 55.11
CA ILE A 3 -5.55 -21.66 54.30
C ILE A 3 -6.21 -21.37 52.92
N SER A 4 -7.52 -21.12 52.87
CA SER A 4 -8.25 -20.98 51.61
C SER A 4 -8.90 -19.60 51.39
N GLU A 5 -8.48 -18.55 52.11
CA GLU A 5 -9.10 -17.23 52.03
C GLU A 5 -8.14 -16.08 51.73
N THR A 6 -6.97 -16.34 51.13
CA THR A 6 -6.04 -15.29 50.74
C THR A 6 -5.64 -15.41 49.27
N ILE A 7 -6.58 -15.74 48.40
CA ILE A 7 -6.47 -15.59 46.94
C ILE A 7 -7.53 -14.56 46.57
N ASP A 8 -7.07 -13.33 46.56
CA ASP A 8 -6.90 -12.56 45.35
C ASP A 8 -8.01 -11.56 45.06
N ASN A 9 -7.77 -10.36 45.51
CA ASN A 9 -8.21 -9.13 44.84
C ASN A 9 -6.99 -8.47 44.21
N GLN A 10 -6.28 -9.18 43.34
CA GLN A 10 -5.48 -8.51 42.33
C GLN A 10 -6.48 -8.04 41.28
N THR A 11 -6.84 -6.76 41.34
CA THR A 11 -7.36 -6.01 40.22
C THR A 11 -6.31 -6.08 39.12
N THR A 12 -6.46 -7.07 38.24
CA THR A 12 -5.64 -7.15 37.02
C THR A 12 -5.99 -5.92 36.20
N GLU A 13 -5.06 -4.98 36.14
CA GLU A 13 -5.17 -3.85 35.22
C GLU A 13 -5.40 -4.40 33.81
N PRO A 14 -6.32 -3.78 33.03
CA PRO A 14 -6.61 -4.26 31.69
C PRO A 14 -5.34 -4.23 30.85
N VAL A 15 -4.91 -5.40 30.36
CA VAL A 15 -3.73 -5.52 29.52
C VAL A 15 -4.08 -5.05 28.14
N HIS A 16 -3.37 -4.03 27.65
CA HIS A 16 -3.46 -3.60 26.27
C HIS A 16 -2.53 -4.50 25.44
N GLU A 17 -3.07 -5.54 24.83
CA GLU A 17 -2.32 -6.37 23.89
C GLU A 17 -2.40 -5.75 22.49
N VAL A 18 -1.25 -5.43 21.90
CA VAL A 18 -1.18 -4.98 20.49
C VAL A 18 -1.22 -6.21 19.59
N THR A 19 -2.38 -6.46 18.99
CA THR A 19 -2.60 -7.61 18.09
C THR A 19 -2.26 -7.26 16.64
N ILE A 20 -1.85 -8.26 15.83
CA ILE A 20 -1.57 -8.10 14.40
C ILE A 20 -2.85 -7.81 13.61
N PHE A 21 -3.97 -8.41 14.02
CA PHE A 21 -5.28 -8.24 13.38
C PHE A 21 -6.10 -7.16 14.07
N ALA A 22 -6.90 -6.46 13.27
CA ALA A 22 -7.84 -5.48 13.78
C ALA A 22 -8.98 -6.16 14.56
N GLU A 23 -9.38 -5.56 15.67
CA GLU A 23 -10.41 -6.09 16.55
C GLU A 23 -11.80 -5.76 15.99
N PRO A 24 -12.73 -6.74 15.95
CA PRO A 24 -14.09 -6.52 15.52
C PRO A 24 -14.86 -5.71 16.59
N LEU A 25 -15.46 -4.59 16.19
CA LEU A 25 -16.28 -3.75 17.07
C LEU A 25 -17.76 -4.15 17.02
N PHE A 26 -18.29 -4.32 15.81
CA PHE A 26 -19.67 -4.75 15.59
C PHE A 26 -19.77 -5.70 14.41
N HIS A 27 -20.73 -6.58 14.51
CA HIS A 27 -21.13 -7.50 13.46
C HIS A 27 -22.38 -6.96 12.76
N ILE A 28 -22.31 -6.72 11.44
CA ILE A 28 -23.48 -6.29 10.64
C ILE A 28 -23.89 -7.43 9.74
N GLY A 29 -25.07 -8.00 10.03
CA GLY A 29 -25.67 -9.05 9.20
C GLY A 29 -25.88 -10.38 9.93
N PRO A 30 -26.33 -11.43 9.23
CA PRO A 30 -26.55 -12.75 9.82
C PRO A 30 -25.23 -13.40 10.24
N GLU A 31 -25.23 -14.18 11.31
CA GLU A 31 -24.04 -14.82 11.93
C GLU A 31 -23.20 -15.67 10.95
N SER A 32 -23.79 -16.15 9.88
CA SER A 32 -23.11 -17.01 8.89
C SER A 32 -22.53 -16.29 7.66
N GLY A 33 -22.55 -14.93 7.62
CA GLY A 33 -22.07 -14.19 6.42
C GLY A 33 -22.06 -12.68 6.57
N GLY A 34 -22.13 -12.16 7.79
CA GLY A 34 -22.12 -10.72 8.05
C GLY A 34 -20.72 -10.09 7.94
N LEU A 35 -20.68 -8.77 7.82
CA LEU A 35 -19.46 -7.98 7.79
C LEU A 35 -19.05 -7.59 9.21
N ASN A 36 -17.83 -7.90 9.59
CA ASN A 36 -17.22 -7.40 10.82
C ASN A 36 -16.67 -6.01 10.58
N VAL A 37 -17.22 -5.03 11.29
CA VAL A 37 -16.64 -3.68 11.31
C VAL A 37 -15.54 -3.66 12.35
N THR A 38 -14.32 -3.47 11.89
CA THR A 38 -13.12 -3.43 12.73
C THR A 38 -12.78 -2.00 13.12
N ASN A 39 -11.99 -1.83 14.18
CA ASN A 39 -11.51 -0.53 14.64
C ASN A 39 -10.64 0.19 13.58
N SER A 40 -9.82 -0.54 12.81
CA SER A 40 -9.02 -0.01 11.71
C SER A 40 -9.87 0.46 10.52
N LEU A 41 -10.96 -0.26 10.22
CA LEU A 41 -11.91 0.13 9.17
C LEU A 41 -12.62 1.45 9.52
N LEU A 42 -13.01 1.61 10.77
CA LEU A 42 -13.67 2.83 11.27
C LEU A 42 -12.73 4.04 11.16
N THR A 43 -11.44 3.87 11.49
CA THR A 43 -10.41 4.90 11.32
C THR A 43 -10.18 5.22 9.84
N SER A 44 -10.18 4.22 8.97
CA SER A 44 -10.06 4.42 7.52
C SER A 44 -11.24 5.21 6.95
N TRP A 45 -12.46 4.96 7.42
CA TRP A 45 -13.63 5.77 7.06
C TRP A 45 -13.50 7.20 7.53
N LEU A 46 -13.01 7.40 8.76
CA LEU A 46 -12.72 8.75 9.27
C LEU A 46 -11.69 9.48 8.39
N ALA A 47 -10.63 8.78 7.97
CA ALA A 47 -9.63 9.35 7.05
C ALA A 47 -10.25 9.76 5.72
N VAL A 48 -11.08 8.91 5.11
CA VAL A 48 -11.81 9.24 3.86
C VAL A 48 -12.71 10.45 4.06
N PHE A 49 -13.43 10.53 5.19
CA PHE A 49 -14.30 11.65 5.51
C PHE A 49 -13.52 12.96 5.65
N ILE A 50 -12.37 12.95 6.30
CA ILE A 50 -11.47 14.11 6.42
C ILE A 50 -10.97 14.54 5.04
N ILE A 51 -10.53 13.60 4.18
CA ILE A 51 -10.08 13.88 2.81
C ILE A 51 -11.21 14.52 1.99
N LEU A 52 -12.42 13.99 2.11
CA LEU A 52 -13.58 14.50 1.40
C LEU A 52 -13.94 15.91 1.82
N ILE A 53 -13.97 16.20 3.13
CA ILE A 53 -14.21 17.56 3.65
C ILE A 53 -13.14 18.53 3.14
N PHE A 54 -11.87 18.14 3.23
CA PHE A 54 -10.75 18.97 2.79
C PHE A 54 -10.81 19.26 1.30
N SER A 55 -11.10 18.24 0.48
CA SER A 55 -11.32 18.37 -0.96
C SER A 55 -12.48 19.31 -1.30
N LEU A 56 -13.59 19.22 -0.54
CA LEU A 56 -14.75 20.08 -0.72
C LEU A 56 -14.42 21.54 -0.36
N ILE A 57 -13.70 21.76 0.74
CA ILE A 57 -13.27 23.10 1.16
C ILE A 57 -12.39 23.74 0.09
N ILE A 58 -11.42 23.00 -0.47
CA ILE A 58 -10.58 23.50 -1.56
C ILE A 58 -11.44 23.84 -2.77
N LYS A 59 -12.30 22.91 -3.21
CA LYS A 59 -13.16 23.09 -4.39
C LYS A 59 -14.06 24.31 -4.28
N LEU A 60 -14.67 24.55 -3.12
CA LEU A 60 -15.55 25.69 -2.87
C LEU A 60 -14.80 27.03 -2.79
N ASN A 61 -13.53 27.00 -2.40
CA ASN A 61 -12.72 28.21 -2.22
C ASN A 61 -11.73 28.46 -3.38
N LEU A 62 -11.82 27.70 -4.48
CA LEU A 62 -10.98 27.92 -5.66
C LEU A 62 -11.21 29.31 -6.26
N LYS A 63 -10.15 30.12 -6.28
CA LYS A 63 -10.14 31.46 -6.85
C LYS A 63 -9.02 31.62 -7.86
N LYS A 64 -9.18 32.52 -8.82
CA LYS A 64 -8.12 32.87 -9.79
C LYS A 64 -6.87 33.46 -9.13
N ILE A 65 -7.04 34.17 -8.01
CA ILE A 65 -5.94 34.62 -7.14
C ILE A 65 -5.97 33.72 -5.92
N PRO A 66 -4.96 32.83 -5.73
CA PRO A 66 -4.99 31.81 -4.71
C PRO A 66 -4.94 32.41 -3.29
N ASN A 67 -5.79 31.89 -2.41
CA ASN A 67 -5.69 32.12 -0.98
C ASN A 67 -4.49 31.35 -0.41
N LYS A 68 -4.02 31.68 0.80
CA LYS A 68 -2.88 31.00 1.45
C LYS A 68 -3.04 29.48 1.51
N LEU A 69 -4.23 28.97 1.83
CA LEU A 69 -4.51 27.52 1.85
C LEU A 69 -4.44 26.90 0.46
N GLN A 70 -5.02 27.56 -0.54
CA GLN A 70 -4.95 27.12 -1.93
C GLN A 70 -3.49 27.07 -2.43
N HIS A 71 -2.70 28.09 -2.13
CA HIS A 71 -1.30 28.17 -2.52
C HIS A 71 -0.44 27.06 -1.91
N ILE A 72 -0.64 26.74 -0.61
CA ILE A 72 0.06 25.60 0.04
C ILE A 72 -0.31 24.30 -0.65
N PHE A 73 -1.59 24.11 -0.97
CA PHE A 73 -2.05 22.90 -1.64
C PHE A 73 -1.51 22.79 -3.08
N GLU A 74 -1.46 23.90 -3.82
CA GLU A 74 -0.88 23.96 -5.17
C GLU A 74 0.62 23.59 -5.14
N ILE A 75 1.39 24.14 -4.19
CA ILE A 75 2.81 23.79 -4.02
C ILE A 75 2.98 22.27 -3.74
N LEU A 76 2.14 21.72 -2.84
CA LEU A 76 2.19 20.29 -2.54
C LEU A 76 1.86 19.44 -3.77
N LEU A 77 0.85 19.84 -4.52
CA LEU A 77 0.40 19.14 -5.72
C LEU A 77 1.43 19.23 -6.84
N GLU A 78 2.01 20.41 -7.08
CA GLU A 78 3.09 20.61 -8.06
C GLU A 78 4.35 19.82 -7.69
N GLY A 79 4.72 19.81 -6.40
CA GLY A 79 5.83 19.00 -5.89
C GLY A 79 5.61 17.50 -6.10
N ALA A 80 4.43 16.99 -5.76
CA ALA A 80 4.07 15.59 -5.98
C ALA A 80 4.04 15.22 -7.47
N LEU A 81 3.52 16.13 -8.30
CA LEU A 81 3.50 15.96 -9.76
C LEU A 81 4.89 15.90 -10.35
N SER A 82 5.79 16.79 -9.90
CA SER A 82 7.21 16.80 -10.30
C SER A 82 7.93 15.51 -9.92
N LEU A 83 7.64 14.95 -8.73
CA LEU A 83 8.19 13.65 -8.32
C LEU A 83 7.67 12.51 -9.20
N CYS A 84 6.38 12.53 -9.55
CA CYS A 84 5.84 11.56 -10.49
C CYS A 84 6.45 11.69 -11.88
N ASP A 85 6.66 12.90 -12.40
CA ASP A 85 7.29 13.14 -13.68
C ASP A 85 8.72 12.58 -13.74
N GLN A 86 9.48 12.70 -12.64
CA GLN A 86 10.83 12.11 -12.55
C GLN A 86 10.81 10.58 -12.61
N VAL A 87 9.74 9.96 -12.12
CA VAL A 87 9.58 8.50 -12.13
C VAL A 87 9.12 7.99 -13.48
N THR A 88 8.17 8.68 -14.11
CA THR A 88 7.54 8.22 -15.35
C THR A 88 8.37 8.57 -16.60
N ASN A 89 9.14 9.66 -16.55
CA ASN A 89 9.83 10.29 -17.68
C ASN A 89 8.91 10.61 -18.88
N ASP A 90 7.58 10.49 -18.70
CA ASP A 90 6.58 10.84 -19.72
C ASP A 90 5.40 11.57 -19.07
N ARG A 91 5.26 12.85 -19.39
CA ARG A 91 4.21 13.72 -18.89
C ARG A 91 2.80 13.21 -19.20
N LYS A 92 2.59 12.57 -20.34
CA LYS A 92 1.27 12.05 -20.74
C LYS A 92 0.85 10.86 -19.87
N ILE A 93 1.81 10.02 -19.49
CA ILE A 93 1.58 8.91 -18.56
C ILE A 93 1.32 9.49 -17.18
N THR A 94 2.17 10.43 -16.72
CA THR A 94 2.01 11.09 -15.42
C THR A 94 0.60 11.65 -15.24
N GLU A 95 0.10 12.44 -16.18
CA GLU A 95 -1.22 13.08 -16.07
C GLU A 95 -2.36 12.06 -15.91
N LYS A 96 -2.22 10.88 -16.48
CA LYS A 96 -3.22 9.81 -16.36
C LYS A 96 -3.18 9.09 -15.02
N ILE A 97 -1.97 8.81 -14.50
CA ILE A 97 -1.81 8.02 -13.27
C ILE A 97 -1.80 8.89 -12.01
N PHE A 98 -1.43 10.16 -12.13
CA PHE A 98 -1.25 11.07 -11.01
C PHE A 98 -2.45 11.16 -10.06
N PRO A 99 -3.72 11.26 -10.53
CA PRO A 99 -4.86 11.35 -9.62
C PRO A 99 -4.96 10.15 -8.68
N LEU A 100 -4.68 8.93 -9.17
CA LEU A 100 -4.72 7.72 -8.36
C LEU A 100 -3.52 7.64 -7.41
N VAL A 101 -2.32 7.90 -7.91
CA VAL A 101 -1.08 7.90 -7.11
C VAL A 101 -1.16 8.92 -5.97
N PHE A 102 -1.65 10.13 -6.28
CA PHE A 102 -1.83 11.18 -5.28
C PHE A 102 -2.93 10.85 -4.26
N ALA A 103 -4.03 10.23 -4.70
CA ALA A 103 -5.07 9.77 -3.79
C ALA A 103 -4.54 8.70 -2.81
N ILE A 104 -3.74 7.74 -3.29
CA ILE A 104 -3.08 6.73 -2.45
C ILE A 104 -2.13 7.41 -1.46
N PHE A 105 -1.33 8.37 -1.90
CA PHE A 105 -0.40 9.14 -1.05
C PHE A 105 -1.14 9.82 0.11
N ILE A 106 -2.15 10.61 -0.20
CA ILE A 106 -2.91 11.36 0.80
C ILE A 106 -3.67 10.42 1.75
N PHE A 107 -4.25 9.34 1.22
CA PHE A 107 -4.96 8.36 2.04
C PHE A 107 -4.03 7.68 3.06
N ILE A 108 -2.87 7.21 2.63
CA ILE A 108 -1.89 6.57 3.52
C ILE A 108 -1.35 7.60 4.52
N LEU A 109 -0.99 8.81 4.07
CA LEU A 109 -0.46 9.85 4.93
C LEU A 109 -1.43 10.20 6.07
N ILE A 110 -2.70 10.42 5.74
CA ILE A 110 -3.72 10.77 6.74
C ILE A 110 -3.98 9.60 7.69
N ASN A 111 -4.07 8.36 7.19
CA ASN A 111 -4.22 7.18 8.04
C ASN A 111 -3.04 7.00 9.00
N ASN A 112 -1.80 7.17 8.52
CA ASN A 112 -0.62 7.08 9.35
C ASN A 112 -0.63 8.15 10.46
N TRP A 113 -0.93 9.40 10.10
CA TRP A 113 -0.96 10.49 11.07
C TRP A 113 -2.12 10.41 12.06
N ILE A 114 -3.30 9.96 11.62
CA ILE A 114 -4.42 9.69 12.54
C ILE A 114 -4.00 8.63 13.56
N GLY A 115 -3.34 7.54 13.14
CA GLY A 115 -2.92 6.46 14.03
C GLY A 115 -1.97 6.91 15.17
N ILE A 116 -1.17 7.97 14.93
CA ILE A 116 -0.23 8.51 15.92
C ILE A 116 -0.94 9.47 16.91
N PHE A 117 -2.14 9.92 16.61
CA PHE A 117 -2.83 10.93 17.42
C PHE A 117 -3.16 10.36 18.81
N PRO A 118 -2.80 11.07 19.91
CA PRO A 118 -2.89 10.51 21.27
C PRO A 118 -4.30 10.18 21.75
N PHE A 119 -5.34 10.67 21.07
CA PHE A 119 -6.75 10.31 21.34
C PHE A 119 -7.14 8.97 20.67
N ILE A 120 -6.41 8.56 19.63
CA ILE A 120 -6.59 7.28 18.97
C ILE A 120 -5.99 6.19 19.88
N GLY A 121 -6.76 5.16 20.16
CA GLY A 121 -6.37 4.13 21.13
C GLY A 121 -6.68 4.45 22.58
N SER A 122 -7.08 5.70 22.93
CA SER A 122 -7.43 6.08 24.31
C SER A 122 -8.92 5.90 24.64
N VAL A 123 -9.78 5.85 23.61
CA VAL A 123 -11.23 5.70 23.77
C VAL A 123 -11.64 4.30 23.30
N GLY A 124 -12.20 3.51 24.20
CA GLY A 124 -12.58 2.14 23.91
C GLY A 124 -13.50 1.58 24.98
N TYR A 125 -13.73 0.28 24.95
CA TYR A 125 -14.49 -0.45 25.96
C TYR A 125 -13.66 -1.61 26.51
N ILE A 126 -14.06 -2.08 27.69
CA ILE A 126 -13.40 -3.20 28.36
C ILE A 126 -14.23 -4.45 28.12
N LEU A 127 -13.62 -5.44 27.48
CA LEU A 127 -14.17 -6.79 27.37
C LEU A 127 -13.65 -7.62 28.54
N ASN A 128 -14.59 -8.22 29.28
CA ASN A 128 -14.26 -9.17 30.34
C ASN A 128 -14.34 -10.60 29.77
N GLU A 129 -13.21 -11.19 29.44
CA GLU A 129 -13.09 -12.59 29.04
C GLU A 129 -12.67 -13.45 30.25
N GLY A 130 -13.62 -13.77 31.10
CA GLY A 130 -13.41 -14.65 32.26
C GLY A 130 -12.46 -14.10 33.31
N THR A 131 -11.16 -14.41 33.18
CA THR A 131 -10.14 -14.07 34.20
C THR A 131 -9.38 -12.77 33.84
N TYR A 132 -9.48 -12.26 32.63
CA TYR A 132 -8.77 -11.05 32.17
C TYR A 132 -9.73 -10.01 31.64
N SER A 133 -9.36 -8.74 31.83
CA SER A 133 -10.01 -7.60 31.20
C SER A 133 -9.13 -7.10 30.06
N VAL A 134 -9.65 -7.12 28.83
CA VAL A 134 -8.95 -6.60 27.65
C VAL A 134 -9.55 -5.27 27.25
N PHE A 135 -8.72 -4.25 27.07
CA PHE A 135 -9.17 -2.95 26.59
C PHE A 135 -9.16 -2.96 25.06
N VAL A 136 -10.33 -2.74 24.45
CA VAL A 136 -10.53 -2.68 22.99
C VAL A 136 -10.74 -1.23 22.57
N PRO A 137 -9.79 -0.60 21.86
CA PRO A 137 -9.96 0.77 21.39
C PRO A 137 -10.94 0.85 20.22
N PHE A 138 -11.77 1.90 20.17
CA PHE A 138 -12.66 2.16 19.03
C PHE A 138 -11.92 2.55 17.77
N PHE A 139 -10.78 3.21 17.90
CA PHE A 139 -9.97 3.68 16.78
C PHE A 139 -8.56 3.12 16.90
N ARG A 140 -8.05 2.61 15.81
CA ARG A 140 -6.70 2.13 15.64
C ARG A 140 -6.19 2.57 14.27
N GLY A 141 -4.89 2.84 14.11
CA GLY A 141 -4.31 3.23 12.83
C GLY A 141 -4.76 2.29 11.71
N GLY A 142 -5.41 2.82 10.66
CA GLY A 142 -5.95 1.99 9.58
C GLY A 142 -4.86 1.19 8.85
N THR A 143 -3.66 1.73 8.75
CA THR A 143 -2.48 1.09 8.15
C THR A 143 -1.72 0.14 9.10
N ALA A 144 -2.08 0.10 10.38
CA ALA A 144 -1.62 -0.91 11.34
C ALA A 144 -2.37 -2.25 11.21
N ASP A 145 -3.30 -2.37 10.24
CA ASP A 145 -4.00 -3.59 9.89
C ASP A 145 -3.50 -4.14 8.56
N ILE A 146 -3.11 -5.42 8.56
CA ILE A 146 -2.60 -6.10 7.37
C ILE A 146 -3.65 -6.19 6.24
N ASN A 147 -4.94 -6.28 6.56
CA ASN A 147 -6.00 -6.34 5.56
C ASN A 147 -6.09 -5.03 4.77
N THR A 148 -5.98 -3.90 5.46
CA THR A 148 -5.99 -2.57 4.83
C THR A 148 -4.77 -2.38 3.94
N THR A 149 -3.58 -2.73 4.42
CA THR A 149 -2.34 -2.58 3.64
C THR A 149 -2.26 -3.56 2.48
N LEU A 150 -2.77 -4.78 2.64
CA LEU A 150 -2.88 -5.76 1.55
C LEU A 150 -3.86 -5.27 0.48
N THR A 151 -5.00 -4.70 0.87
CA THR A 151 -5.96 -4.12 -0.07
C THR A 151 -5.35 -2.98 -0.87
N LEU A 152 -4.58 -2.09 -0.23
CA LEU A 152 -3.86 -1.01 -0.92
C LEU A 152 -2.81 -1.56 -1.90
N GLY A 153 -2.05 -2.58 -1.51
CA GLY A 153 -1.11 -3.27 -2.38
C GLY A 153 -1.79 -3.92 -3.58
N LEU A 154 -2.93 -4.58 -3.37
CA LEU A 154 -3.75 -5.14 -4.44
C LEU A 154 -4.27 -4.07 -5.39
N ILE A 155 -4.82 -2.97 -4.89
CA ILE A 155 -5.31 -1.85 -5.71
C ILE A 155 -4.17 -1.27 -6.55
N SER A 156 -2.99 -1.10 -5.98
CA SER A 156 -1.81 -0.57 -6.69
C SER A 156 -1.38 -1.49 -7.83
N VAL A 157 -1.17 -2.79 -7.56
CA VAL A 157 -0.62 -3.73 -8.55
C VAL A 157 -1.68 -4.17 -9.56
N ILE A 158 -2.89 -4.49 -9.13
CA ILE A 158 -3.99 -4.81 -10.06
C ILE A 158 -4.35 -3.58 -10.90
N GLY A 159 -4.41 -2.40 -10.26
CA GLY A 159 -4.64 -1.13 -10.96
C GLY A 159 -3.61 -0.87 -12.04
N SER A 160 -2.32 -1.10 -11.77
CA SER A 160 -1.26 -0.96 -12.77
C SER A 160 -1.43 -1.93 -13.95
N ASN A 161 -1.80 -3.19 -13.68
CA ASN A 161 -2.07 -4.17 -14.73
C ASN A 161 -3.29 -3.80 -15.58
N VAL A 162 -4.37 -3.33 -14.94
CA VAL A 162 -5.56 -2.81 -15.66
C VAL A 162 -5.19 -1.60 -16.51
N PHE A 163 -4.37 -0.69 -16.01
CA PHE A 163 -3.87 0.44 -16.77
C PHE A 163 -3.02 0.00 -17.98
N GLY A 164 -2.17 -1.01 -17.82
CA GLY A 164 -1.43 -1.64 -18.90
C GLY A 164 -2.34 -2.21 -19.99
N ILE A 165 -3.42 -2.90 -19.58
CA ILE A 165 -4.43 -3.42 -20.53
C ILE A 165 -5.11 -2.29 -21.32
N VAL A 166 -5.43 -1.19 -20.66
CA VAL A 166 -6.09 -0.04 -21.31
C VAL A 166 -5.15 0.69 -22.26
N THR A 167 -3.85 0.74 -21.96
CA THR A 167 -2.85 1.47 -22.77
C THR A 167 -2.29 0.64 -23.92
N LEU A 168 -1.93 -0.62 -23.68
CA LEU A 168 -1.26 -1.51 -24.63
C LEU A 168 -2.23 -2.50 -25.30
N GLY A 169 -3.39 -2.72 -24.70
CA GLY A 169 -4.37 -3.72 -25.13
C GLY A 169 -4.22 -5.05 -24.41
N LEU A 170 -5.36 -5.76 -24.31
CA LEU A 170 -5.49 -7.02 -23.56
C LEU A 170 -4.50 -8.09 -24.06
N TRP A 171 -4.33 -8.21 -25.39
CA TRP A 171 -3.51 -9.25 -26.00
C TRP A 171 -2.03 -9.10 -25.65
N LYS A 172 -1.49 -7.89 -25.76
CA LYS A 172 -0.08 -7.62 -25.43
C LYS A 172 0.20 -7.85 -23.94
N THR A 173 -0.71 -7.39 -23.07
CA THR A 173 -0.56 -7.57 -21.61
C THR A 173 -0.65 -9.03 -21.20
N LEU A 174 -1.56 -9.84 -21.79
CA LEU A 174 -1.63 -11.29 -21.51
C LEU A 174 -0.42 -12.02 -22.06
N ASN A 175 0.08 -11.63 -23.24
CA ASN A 175 1.25 -12.24 -23.84
C ASN A 175 2.51 -12.05 -23.01
N LYS A 176 2.58 -11.00 -22.21
CA LYS A 176 3.63 -10.74 -21.22
C LYS A 176 3.78 -11.91 -20.22
N TYR A 177 2.66 -12.43 -19.69
CA TYR A 177 2.69 -13.49 -18.68
C TYR A 177 2.76 -14.89 -19.25
N VAL A 178 2.11 -15.17 -20.37
CA VAL A 178 1.98 -16.54 -20.90
C VAL A 178 2.81 -16.76 -22.16
N LYS A 179 3.37 -15.69 -22.76
CA LYS A 179 4.16 -15.75 -24.02
C LYS A 179 3.53 -16.67 -25.07
N LEU A 180 2.20 -16.55 -25.23
CA LEU A 180 1.38 -17.41 -26.10
C LEU A 180 1.84 -17.38 -27.57
N GLU A 181 2.36 -16.25 -28.03
CA GLU A 181 2.89 -16.12 -29.40
C GLU A 181 4.13 -16.96 -29.61
N GLU A 182 5.00 -17.06 -28.62
CA GLU A 182 6.18 -17.93 -28.68
C GLU A 182 5.75 -19.41 -28.62
N LEU A 183 4.85 -19.79 -27.71
CA LEU A 183 4.32 -21.15 -27.65
C LEU A 183 3.62 -21.57 -28.96
N GLY A 184 2.79 -20.70 -29.55
CA GLY A 184 2.11 -20.97 -30.81
C GLY A 184 3.05 -21.06 -32.01
N SER A 185 4.17 -20.33 -31.96
CA SER A 185 5.15 -20.32 -33.02
C SER A 185 6.12 -21.52 -32.96
N ILE A 186 6.23 -22.24 -31.83
CA ILE A 186 7.09 -23.40 -31.65
C ILE A 186 6.79 -24.48 -32.71
N VAL A 187 5.52 -24.82 -32.90
CA VAL A 187 5.08 -25.85 -33.83
C VAL A 187 5.46 -25.52 -35.28
N LYS A 188 5.51 -24.24 -35.64
CA LYS A 188 5.89 -23.79 -37.00
C LYS A 188 7.40 -23.58 -37.15
N LYS A 189 8.09 -23.11 -36.11
CA LYS A 189 9.51 -22.75 -36.15
C LYS A 189 10.45 -23.91 -35.86
N VAL A 190 10.05 -24.94 -35.07
CA VAL A 190 10.84 -26.16 -34.78
C VAL A 190 11.28 -26.88 -36.07
N ARG A 191 10.48 -26.77 -37.14
CA ARG A 191 10.81 -27.35 -38.44
C ARG A 191 11.89 -26.61 -39.22
N LYS A 192 12.20 -25.36 -38.85
CA LYS A 192 13.22 -24.51 -39.48
C LYS A 192 14.46 -24.33 -38.63
N ASP A 193 14.30 -24.18 -37.31
CA ASP A 193 15.41 -23.93 -36.37
C ASP A 193 15.25 -24.79 -35.10
N PRO A 194 16.13 -25.80 -34.88
CA PRO A 194 16.08 -26.66 -33.70
C PRO A 194 16.38 -25.94 -32.38
N SER A 195 16.96 -24.73 -32.39
CA SER A 195 17.22 -23.88 -31.21
C SER A 195 15.94 -23.46 -30.50
N VAL A 196 14.81 -23.37 -31.19
CA VAL A 196 13.50 -23.04 -30.64
C VAL A 196 13.05 -24.04 -29.57
N LEU A 197 13.49 -25.28 -29.64
CA LEU A 197 13.17 -26.31 -28.65
C LEU A 197 13.77 -26.02 -27.26
N ILE A 198 14.87 -25.29 -27.23
CA ILE A 198 15.54 -24.87 -25.97
C ILE A 198 14.95 -23.51 -25.47
N VAL A 199 14.64 -22.60 -26.39
CA VAL A 199 14.13 -21.27 -26.03
C VAL A 199 12.72 -21.31 -25.44
N ALA A 200 11.86 -22.19 -25.94
CA ALA A 200 10.46 -22.28 -25.51
C ALA A 200 10.25 -22.62 -24.02
N PRO A 201 10.94 -23.62 -23.44
CA PRO A 201 10.87 -23.85 -22.01
C PRO A 201 11.37 -22.64 -21.19
N ILE A 202 12.44 -21.97 -21.66
CA ILE A 202 13.00 -20.79 -20.99
C ILE A 202 11.94 -19.66 -20.95
N SER A 203 11.30 -19.36 -22.07
CA SER A 203 10.25 -18.35 -22.15
C SER A 203 9.06 -18.65 -21.23
N PHE A 204 8.68 -19.92 -21.11
CA PHE A 204 7.63 -20.35 -20.18
C PHE A 204 8.04 -20.11 -18.72
N PHE A 205 9.26 -20.45 -18.32
CA PHE A 205 9.76 -20.17 -16.99
C PHE A 205 9.84 -18.68 -16.69
N VAL A 206 10.23 -17.85 -17.66
CA VAL A 206 10.23 -16.40 -17.52
C VAL A 206 8.82 -15.86 -17.23
N GLY A 207 7.79 -16.37 -17.92
CA GLY A 207 6.40 -16.00 -17.64
C GLY A 207 5.94 -16.35 -16.21
N ILE A 208 6.34 -17.53 -15.71
CA ILE A 208 6.06 -17.93 -14.30
C ILE A 208 6.77 -16.97 -13.32
N ILE A 209 8.04 -16.67 -13.57
CA ILE A 209 8.81 -15.72 -12.72
C ILE A 209 8.15 -14.36 -12.70
N GLU A 210 7.66 -13.90 -13.84
CA GLU A 210 6.96 -12.62 -13.96
C GLU A 210 5.66 -12.61 -13.14
N PHE A 211 4.87 -13.68 -13.20
CA PHE A 211 3.67 -13.82 -12.36
C PHE A 211 4.02 -13.85 -10.86
N ILE A 212 5.04 -14.60 -10.47
CA ILE A 212 5.55 -14.60 -9.07
C ILE A 212 6.00 -13.18 -8.68
N GLY A 213 6.62 -12.45 -9.59
CA GLY A 213 7.02 -11.06 -9.40
C GLY A 213 5.84 -10.14 -9.07
N GLU A 214 4.69 -10.31 -9.73
CA GLU A 214 3.48 -9.52 -9.41
C GLU A 214 2.97 -9.79 -7.98
N VAL A 215 2.92 -11.05 -7.58
CA VAL A 215 2.55 -11.44 -6.21
C VAL A 215 3.55 -10.88 -5.19
N ALA A 216 4.84 -10.94 -5.51
CA ALA A 216 5.91 -10.40 -4.67
C ALA A 216 5.81 -8.87 -4.50
N LYS A 217 5.40 -8.13 -5.53
CA LYS A 217 5.15 -6.67 -5.45
C LYS A 217 4.04 -6.36 -4.46
N ILE A 218 2.90 -7.09 -4.52
CA ILE A 218 1.79 -6.92 -3.59
C ILE A 218 2.26 -7.15 -2.15
N ALA A 219 2.93 -8.29 -1.91
CA ALA A 219 3.43 -8.63 -0.59
C ALA A 219 4.45 -7.60 -0.07
N SER A 220 5.40 -7.18 -0.90
CA SER A 220 6.44 -6.20 -0.54
C SER A 220 5.85 -4.84 -0.15
N LEU A 221 4.88 -4.32 -0.93
CA LEU A 221 4.21 -3.06 -0.61
C LEU A 221 3.42 -3.15 0.69
N SER A 222 2.63 -4.22 0.83
CA SER A 222 1.74 -4.42 1.99
C SER A 222 2.53 -4.61 3.28
N PHE A 223 3.51 -5.51 3.30
CA PHE A 223 4.32 -5.77 4.50
C PHE A 223 5.21 -4.59 4.88
N ARG A 224 5.70 -3.82 3.92
CA ARG A 224 6.50 -2.62 4.21
C ARG A 224 5.65 -1.57 4.92
N LEU A 225 4.43 -1.31 4.43
CA LEU A 225 3.53 -0.33 5.03
C LEU A 225 3.07 -0.80 6.41
N PHE A 226 2.54 -2.03 6.49
CA PHE A 226 2.09 -2.65 7.73
C PHE A 226 3.21 -2.72 8.77
N GLY A 227 4.38 -3.27 8.38
CA GLY A 227 5.48 -3.52 9.29
C GLY A 227 6.03 -2.26 9.94
N ASN A 228 6.15 -1.16 9.19
CA ASN A 228 6.63 0.11 9.75
C ASN A 228 5.64 0.69 10.77
N ILE A 229 4.35 0.75 10.43
CA ILE A 229 3.33 1.37 11.30
C ILE A 229 3.05 0.50 12.52
N PHE A 230 2.95 -0.83 12.34
CA PHE A 230 2.77 -1.76 13.44
C PHE A 230 3.96 -1.76 14.41
N ALA A 231 5.19 -1.73 13.88
CA ALA A 231 6.40 -1.64 14.71
C ALA A 231 6.44 -0.33 15.51
N GLY A 232 6.03 0.79 14.92
CA GLY A 232 5.88 2.07 15.60
C GLY A 232 4.85 2.03 16.72
N GLU A 233 3.67 1.44 16.46
CA GLU A 233 2.61 1.26 17.47
C GLU A 233 3.12 0.44 18.68
N VAL A 234 3.79 -0.68 18.44
CA VAL A 234 4.40 -1.53 19.49
C VAL A 234 5.50 -0.78 20.23
N LEU A 235 6.34 -0.05 19.52
CA LEU A 235 7.42 0.74 20.12
C LEU A 235 6.86 1.83 21.05
N LEU A 236 5.89 2.61 20.57
CA LEU A 236 5.26 3.67 21.35
C LEU A 236 4.55 3.12 22.59
N SER A 237 3.83 2.01 22.45
CA SER A 237 3.14 1.33 23.56
C SER A 237 4.16 0.83 24.61
N SER A 238 5.25 0.20 24.18
CA SER A 238 6.31 -0.29 25.06
C SER A 238 7.03 0.83 25.80
N MET A 239 7.32 1.95 25.12
CA MET A 239 7.96 3.12 25.74
C MET A 239 7.02 3.83 26.71
N ALA A 240 5.73 3.90 26.41
CA ALA A 240 4.72 4.48 27.31
C ALA A 240 4.57 3.66 28.59
N ALA A 241 4.75 2.35 28.54
CA ALA A 241 4.73 1.49 29.73
C ALA A 241 5.90 1.75 30.68
N ILE A 242 7.05 2.21 30.16
CA ILE A 242 8.24 2.53 31.00
C ILE A 242 8.13 3.95 31.57
N PHE A 243 7.85 4.95 30.72
CA PHE A 243 7.68 6.36 31.11
C PHE A 243 6.63 7.02 30.22
N ALA A 244 5.42 7.15 30.73
CA ALA A 244 4.20 7.49 29.99
C ALA A 244 4.29 8.74 29.09
N PHE A 245 5.06 9.78 29.44
CA PHE A 245 5.05 11.04 28.68
C PHE A 245 6.42 11.41 28.08
N VAL A 246 7.51 11.18 28.78
CA VAL A 246 8.84 11.67 28.38
C VAL A 246 9.46 10.81 27.30
N LEU A 247 9.38 9.49 27.47
CA LEU A 247 10.04 8.54 26.59
C LEU A 247 9.36 8.40 25.22
N PRO A 248 8.02 8.35 25.09
CA PRO A 248 7.35 8.26 23.79
C PRO A 248 7.48 9.51 22.94
N THR A 249 7.62 10.71 23.52
CA THR A 249 7.58 11.98 22.78
C THR A 249 8.57 12.07 21.62
N PRO A 250 9.88 11.77 21.76
CA PRO A 250 10.81 11.80 20.63
C PRO A 250 10.45 10.74 19.55
N PHE A 251 9.93 9.59 19.96
CA PHE A 251 9.50 8.54 19.02
C PHE A 251 8.23 8.92 18.27
N LEU A 252 7.30 9.68 18.87
CA LEU A 252 6.15 10.25 18.17
C LEU A 252 6.60 11.17 17.02
N PHE A 253 7.58 12.03 17.23
CA PHE A 253 8.11 12.87 16.14
C PHE A 253 8.74 12.01 15.05
N LEU A 254 9.50 10.97 15.42
CA LEU A 254 10.08 10.04 14.45
C LEU A 254 9.00 9.35 13.64
N GLU A 255 7.91 8.90 14.28
CA GLU A 255 6.80 8.19 13.64
C GLU A 255 6.04 9.09 12.64
N VAL A 256 5.89 10.39 12.93
CA VAL A 256 5.33 11.37 11.97
C VAL A 256 6.16 11.41 10.68
N PHE A 257 7.50 11.43 10.79
CA PHE A 257 8.40 11.40 9.63
C PHE A 257 8.35 10.06 8.89
N ILE A 258 8.38 8.95 9.62
CA ILE A 258 8.27 7.62 9.04
C ILE A 258 6.94 7.48 8.29
N GLY A 259 5.84 7.94 8.87
CA GLY A 259 4.52 7.91 8.26
C GLY A 259 4.45 8.70 6.94
N LEU A 260 5.10 9.88 6.88
CA LEU A 260 5.21 10.69 5.67
C LEU A 260 6.07 9.99 4.60
N ILE A 261 7.28 9.57 4.97
CA ILE A 261 8.22 8.89 4.05
C ILE A 261 7.60 7.61 3.51
N GLN A 262 6.91 6.85 4.34
CA GLN A 262 6.28 5.60 3.95
C GLN A 262 5.13 5.82 2.95
N ALA A 263 4.29 6.84 3.16
CA ALA A 263 3.24 7.22 2.23
C ALA A 263 3.84 7.62 0.86
N LEU A 264 4.94 8.37 0.87
CA LEU A 264 5.63 8.81 -0.33
C LEU A 264 6.27 7.63 -1.08
N ILE A 265 6.99 6.74 -0.39
CA ILE A 265 7.60 5.55 -1.00
C ILE A 265 6.53 4.65 -1.61
N PHE A 266 5.43 4.39 -0.89
CA PHE A 266 4.35 3.55 -1.40
C PHE A 266 3.75 4.13 -2.69
N SER A 267 3.45 5.42 -2.70
CA SER A 267 2.85 6.08 -3.86
C SER A 267 3.80 6.16 -5.06
N LEU A 268 5.08 6.46 -4.83
CA LEU A 268 6.08 6.47 -5.91
C LEU A 268 6.33 5.09 -6.50
N LEU A 269 6.39 4.03 -5.67
CA LEU A 269 6.49 2.66 -6.16
C LEU A 269 5.25 2.26 -6.95
N SER A 270 4.06 2.70 -6.53
CA SER A 270 2.84 2.52 -7.32
C SER A 270 2.98 3.21 -8.68
N ALA A 271 3.47 4.45 -8.74
CA ALA A 271 3.73 5.17 -10.00
C ALA A 271 4.71 4.41 -10.91
N VAL A 272 5.79 3.85 -10.35
CA VAL A 272 6.74 2.97 -11.08
C VAL A 272 6.02 1.78 -11.71
N TYR A 273 5.14 1.09 -10.95
CA TYR A 273 4.41 -0.07 -11.47
C TYR A 273 3.44 0.31 -12.59
N PHE A 274 2.75 1.44 -12.48
CA PHE A 274 1.92 1.97 -13.56
C PHE A 274 2.73 2.30 -14.81
N THR A 275 3.92 2.88 -14.63
CA THR A 275 4.83 3.24 -15.73
C THR A 275 5.32 1.99 -16.45
N ILE A 276 5.83 0.99 -15.71
CA ILE A 276 6.29 -0.28 -16.28
C ILE A 276 5.16 -1.00 -17.01
N ALA A 277 3.93 -0.96 -16.47
CA ALA A 277 2.78 -1.58 -17.11
C ALA A 277 2.35 -0.87 -18.40
N ALA A 278 2.66 0.43 -18.54
CA ALA A 278 2.35 1.23 -19.74
C ALA A 278 3.42 1.14 -20.84
N GLN A 279 4.64 0.67 -20.53
CA GLN A 279 5.71 0.53 -21.49
C GLN A 279 5.56 -0.75 -22.33
N ASP A 280 5.72 -0.62 -23.64
CA ASP A 280 5.75 -1.78 -24.53
C ASP A 280 7.14 -2.42 -24.47
N HIS A 281 7.24 -3.66 -24.04
CA HIS A 281 8.52 -4.37 -23.95
C HIS A 281 9.13 -4.72 -25.33
N GLY A 282 8.36 -4.56 -26.42
CA GLY A 282 8.86 -4.78 -27.79
C GLY A 282 9.91 -3.80 -28.24
N GLU A 283 9.87 -2.55 -27.76
CA GLU A 283 10.83 -1.51 -28.19
C GLU A 283 12.24 -1.70 -27.58
N HIS A 284 12.36 -2.39 -26.45
CA HIS A 284 13.67 -2.63 -25.84
C HIS A 284 14.47 -3.76 -26.50
N GLU A 285 13.81 -4.79 -27.05
CA GLU A 285 14.51 -5.85 -27.78
C GLU A 285 15.02 -5.34 -29.13
N GLU A 286 14.23 -4.55 -29.87
CA GLU A 286 14.65 -3.96 -31.14
C GLU A 286 15.82 -3.00 -30.99
N SER A 287 15.81 -2.13 -29.98
CA SER A 287 16.91 -1.19 -29.72
C SER A 287 18.22 -1.86 -29.29
N HIS A 288 18.17 -3.02 -28.67
CA HIS A 288 19.38 -3.80 -28.35
C HIS A 288 19.92 -4.57 -29.56
N ILE A 289 19.06 -5.06 -30.44
CA ILE A 289 19.43 -5.74 -31.68
C ILE A 289 20.04 -4.72 -32.68
N GLU A 290 19.41 -3.58 -32.89
CA GLU A 290 19.97 -2.51 -33.74
C GLU A 290 21.35 -2.02 -33.26
N LYS A 291 21.53 -1.81 -31.95
CA LYS A 291 22.83 -1.40 -31.40
C LYS A 291 23.89 -2.52 -31.48
N HIS A 292 23.50 -3.78 -31.53
CA HIS A 292 24.42 -4.89 -31.69
C HIS A 292 24.84 -5.02 -33.16
N ASP A 293 23.91 -4.84 -34.09
CA ASP A 293 24.15 -4.91 -35.52
C ASP A 293 25.00 -3.71 -36.01
N GLU A 294 24.73 -2.50 -35.46
CA GLU A 294 25.53 -1.31 -35.75
C GLU A 294 26.99 -1.43 -35.27
N LYS A 295 27.22 -2.16 -34.17
CA LYS A 295 28.58 -2.46 -33.69
C LYS A 295 29.29 -3.52 -34.52
N LEU A 296 28.58 -4.43 -35.17
CA LEU A 296 29.15 -5.47 -36.03
C LEU A 296 29.46 -4.93 -37.46
N VAL A 297 28.74 -3.91 -37.89
CA VAL A 297 28.99 -3.27 -39.21
C VAL A 297 30.16 -2.28 -39.17
N ASN A 298 30.55 -1.77 -37.99
CA ASN A 298 31.63 -0.80 -37.81
C ASN A 298 32.98 -1.45 -37.38
N VAL A 299 33.13 -2.78 -37.47
CA VAL A 299 34.38 -3.52 -37.31
C VAL A 299 34.76 -4.15 -38.64
#